data_4a89e9402ce13c760bb1161fccd303d6
#
_entry.id   4a89e9402ce13c760bb1161fccd303d6
#
_cell.length_a   1.000
_cell.length_b   1.000
_cell.length_c   1.000
_cell.angle_alpha   90.00
_cell.angle_beta   90.00
_cell.angle_gamma   90.00
#
_symmetry.space_group_name_H-M   'P 1'
#
loop_
_entity.id
_entity.type
_entity.pdbx_description
1 polymer ?
#
loop_
_entity_poly.entity_id
_entity_poly.type
_entity_poly.pdbx_seq_one_letter_code
_entity_poly.pdbx_strand_id
1 'polypeptide(L)'
;MKLPEGDEPERTCIATRQVLPQAAMIRFVAAPDGSVVPDLRQRLPGRGVWVTASAGAVAEAVRRKAFARGLKAKAVAAPGLADEVGELLRREALQALALANKAGAVICGAAKIEGGARKGFVALVHASDASAQGVEKLERAVRSAGRDRPAIPAIRLFSGAELSLSLGREHVIHAALVAGGPAGNVLRRARAADQYWRISSATASVPEPEVPERADASVLTKDPDPDE
;
A
#
# COMPACT_ATOMS: atom_id res chain seq x y z
N MET A 1 -6.96 -8.40 -28.14
CA MET A 1 -6.66 -7.00 -28.52
C MET A 1 -5.62 -6.50 -27.54
N LYS A 2 -4.34 -6.46 -27.97
CA LYS A 2 -3.21 -5.95 -27.18
C LYS A 2 -3.41 -4.45 -27.06
N LEU A 3 -3.55 -3.94 -25.84
CA LEU A 3 -3.50 -2.50 -25.60
C LEU A 3 -2.14 -2.00 -26.09
N PRO A 4 -2.03 -0.83 -26.70
CA PRO A 4 -0.74 -0.27 -27.09
C PRO A 4 0.07 -0.08 -25.81
N GLU A 5 1.29 -0.57 -25.82
CA GLU A 5 2.35 -0.19 -24.88
C GLU A 5 2.64 1.29 -25.13
N GLY A 6 1.79 2.16 -24.59
CA GLY A 6 2.06 3.58 -24.56
C GLY A 6 3.11 3.80 -23.48
N ASP A 7 4.13 4.59 -23.82
CA ASP A 7 5.15 5.09 -22.92
C ASP A 7 4.51 5.67 -21.66
N GLU A 8 4.30 4.85 -20.62
CA GLU A 8 3.93 5.37 -19.31
C GLU A 8 5.09 6.24 -18.84
N PRO A 9 4.84 7.49 -18.46
CA PRO A 9 5.91 8.39 -18.07
C PRO A 9 6.65 7.82 -16.85
N GLU A 10 7.94 7.60 -17.01
CA GLU A 10 8.82 7.13 -15.93
C GLU A 10 9.23 8.30 -15.03
N ARG A 11 9.50 7.98 -13.77
CA ARG A 11 9.98 8.92 -12.76
C ARG A 11 11.09 8.30 -11.93
N THR A 12 11.99 9.14 -11.45
CA THR A 12 13.08 8.72 -10.55
C THR A 12 12.64 8.87 -9.10
N CYS A 13 12.74 7.79 -8.32
CA CYS A 13 12.50 7.80 -6.89
C CYS A 13 13.59 8.60 -6.15
N ILE A 14 13.18 9.58 -5.33
CA ILE A 14 14.15 10.41 -4.57
C ILE A 14 14.86 9.62 -3.46
N ALA A 15 14.27 8.52 -2.98
CA ALA A 15 14.84 7.66 -1.94
C ALA A 15 15.79 6.59 -2.52
N THR A 16 15.30 5.79 -3.49
CA THR A 16 16.01 4.61 -4.00
C THR A 16 16.79 4.86 -5.28
N ARG A 17 16.57 6.00 -5.94
CA ARG A 17 17.14 6.37 -7.25
C ARG A 17 16.71 5.47 -8.41
N GLN A 18 15.82 4.53 -8.19
CA GLN A 18 15.25 3.71 -9.24
C GLN A 18 14.35 4.52 -10.17
N VAL A 19 14.42 4.22 -11.45
CA VAL A 19 13.49 4.74 -12.45
C VAL A 19 12.36 3.75 -12.59
N LEU A 20 11.13 4.19 -12.40
CA LEU A 20 9.94 3.36 -12.37
C LEU A 20 8.79 4.05 -13.11
N PRO A 21 7.82 3.28 -13.65
CA PRO A 21 6.58 3.82 -14.17
C PRO A 21 5.86 4.66 -13.10
N GLN A 22 5.29 5.78 -13.52
CA GLN A 22 4.58 6.71 -12.62
C GLN A 22 3.48 6.02 -11.80
N ALA A 23 2.82 5.00 -12.36
CA ALA A 23 1.81 4.19 -11.69
C ALA A 23 2.33 3.41 -10.46
N ALA A 24 3.64 3.11 -10.42
CA ALA A 24 4.31 2.44 -9.30
C ALA A 24 4.83 3.41 -8.23
N MET A 25 4.49 4.69 -8.32
CA MET A 25 5.06 5.73 -7.47
C MET A 25 3.98 6.64 -6.88
N ILE A 26 4.34 7.30 -5.79
CA ILE A 26 3.53 8.33 -5.14
C ILE A 26 4.21 9.68 -5.34
N ARG A 27 3.43 10.67 -5.78
CA ARG A 27 3.85 12.06 -5.87
C ARG A 27 3.72 12.74 -4.51
N PHE A 28 4.68 13.60 -4.18
CA PHE A 28 4.66 14.45 -2.98
C PHE A 28 4.94 15.89 -3.38
N VAL A 29 4.33 16.82 -2.70
CA VAL A 29 4.52 18.27 -2.88
C VAL A 29 4.74 18.95 -1.55
N ALA A 30 5.29 20.18 -1.57
CA ALA A 30 5.32 21.03 -0.39
C ALA A 30 4.00 21.81 -0.30
N ALA A 31 3.34 21.78 0.84
CA ALA A 31 2.22 22.64 1.16
C ALA A 31 2.70 24.07 1.48
N PRO A 32 1.81 25.08 1.51
CA PRO A 32 2.18 26.48 1.77
C PRO A 32 2.90 26.70 3.14
N ASP A 33 2.59 25.87 4.13
CA ASP A 33 3.24 25.89 5.44
C ASP A 33 4.61 25.19 5.47
N GLY A 34 5.05 24.63 4.34
CA GLY A 34 6.29 23.89 4.20
C GLY A 34 6.19 22.40 4.58
N SER A 35 5.02 21.89 4.97
CA SER A 35 4.84 20.46 5.20
C SER A 35 4.87 19.66 3.89
N VAL A 36 5.42 18.44 3.93
CA VAL A 36 5.38 17.51 2.79
C VAL A 36 4.07 16.75 2.83
N VAL A 37 3.30 16.82 1.74
CA VAL A 37 2.01 16.15 1.63
C VAL A 37 1.97 15.18 0.44
N PRO A 38 1.34 13.99 0.57
CA PRO A 38 1.16 13.05 -0.52
C PRO A 38 0.07 13.55 -1.49
N ASP A 39 0.35 13.46 -2.78
CA ASP A 39 -0.57 13.81 -3.85
C ASP A 39 -0.98 12.55 -4.64
N LEU A 40 -1.79 11.70 -4.03
CA LEU A 40 -2.24 10.42 -4.59
C LEU A 40 -3.01 10.59 -5.90
N ARG A 41 -3.64 11.75 -6.10
CA ARG A 41 -4.45 12.06 -7.30
C ARG A 41 -3.70 12.89 -8.33
N GLN A 42 -2.47 13.30 -8.03
CA GLN A 42 -1.61 14.11 -8.90
C GLN A 42 -2.27 15.42 -9.36
N ARG A 43 -2.97 16.08 -8.45
CA ARG A 43 -3.75 17.30 -8.72
C ARG A 43 -3.25 18.54 -7.98
N LEU A 44 -2.38 18.35 -7.00
CA LEU A 44 -1.89 19.47 -6.21
C LEU A 44 -0.91 20.32 -7.06
N PRO A 45 -0.98 21.64 -6.94
CA PRO A 45 -0.09 22.55 -7.66
C PRO A 45 1.35 22.44 -7.14
N GLY A 46 2.27 23.02 -7.90
CA GLY A 46 3.66 23.16 -7.51
C GLY A 46 4.55 22.01 -7.97
N ARG A 47 5.84 22.14 -7.60
CA ARG A 47 6.86 21.13 -7.87
C ARG A 47 6.57 19.86 -7.07
N GLY A 48 6.47 18.74 -7.77
CA GLY A 48 6.36 17.42 -7.14
C GLY A 48 7.65 16.62 -7.22
N VAL A 49 7.82 15.72 -6.24
CA VAL A 49 8.84 14.67 -6.23
C VAL A 49 8.16 13.31 -6.12
N TRP A 50 8.86 12.26 -6.54
CA TRP A 50 8.31 10.93 -6.65
C TRP A 50 9.04 9.96 -5.73
N VAL A 51 8.30 9.10 -5.06
CA VAL A 51 8.80 8.03 -4.21
C VAL A 51 8.11 6.73 -4.61
N THR A 52 8.85 5.63 -4.66
CA THR A 52 8.28 4.29 -4.88
C THR A 52 7.10 4.06 -3.93
N ALA A 53 6.01 3.51 -4.43
CA ALA A 53 4.77 3.30 -3.67
C ALA A 53 4.92 2.16 -2.64
N SER A 54 5.80 2.37 -1.65
CA SER A 54 6.02 1.46 -0.52
C SER A 54 6.32 2.23 0.76
N ALA A 55 5.85 1.72 1.90
CA ALA A 55 6.08 2.33 3.21
C ALA A 55 7.57 2.48 3.52
N GLY A 56 8.38 1.47 3.17
CA GLY A 56 9.82 1.50 3.35
C GLY A 56 10.51 2.61 2.55
N ALA A 57 10.13 2.82 1.29
CA ALA A 57 10.71 3.88 0.47
C ALA A 57 10.33 5.29 0.98
N VAL A 58 9.09 5.46 1.46
CA VAL A 58 8.64 6.73 2.05
C VAL A 58 9.37 7.00 3.37
N ALA A 59 9.45 6.01 4.26
CA ALA A 59 10.21 6.11 5.51
C ALA A 59 11.69 6.45 5.25
N GLU A 60 12.31 5.82 4.26
CA GLU A 60 13.69 6.10 3.87
C GLU A 60 13.86 7.53 3.32
N ALA A 61 12.90 8.02 2.52
CA ALA A 61 12.91 9.41 2.04
C ALA A 61 12.83 10.40 3.20
N VAL A 62 12.04 10.11 4.23
CA VAL A 62 11.95 10.91 5.47
C VAL A 62 13.29 10.87 6.22
N ARG A 63 13.81 9.69 6.50
CA ARG A 63 15.07 9.48 7.22
C ARG A 63 16.24 10.22 6.57
N ARG A 64 16.36 10.17 5.25
CA ARG A 64 17.42 10.84 4.46
C ARG A 64 17.16 12.32 4.22
N LYS A 65 16.07 12.90 4.70
CA LYS A 65 15.65 14.27 4.40
C LYS A 65 15.63 14.56 2.87
N ALA A 66 15.24 13.54 2.09
CA ALA A 66 15.32 13.62 0.63
C ALA A 66 14.27 14.59 0.03
N PHE A 67 13.16 14.82 0.71
CA PHE A 67 12.09 15.72 0.27
C PHE A 67 12.56 17.16 0.11
N ALA A 68 13.26 17.73 1.11
CA ALA A 68 13.74 19.11 1.04
C ALA A 68 14.67 19.34 -0.17
N ARG A 69 15.57 18.38 -0.44
CA ARG A 69 16.47 18.44 -1.59
C ARG A 69 15.71 18.31 -2.92
N GLY A 70 14.78 17.36 -3.00
CA GLY A 70 14.03 17.08 -4.22
C GLY A 70 13.06 18.21 -4.58
N LEU A 71 12.36 18.75 -3.60
CA LEU A 71 11.41 19.86 -3.77
C LEU A 71 12.12 21.22 -3.98
N LYS A 72 13.43 21.31 -3.65
CA LYS A 72 14.20 22.56 -3.65
C LYS A 72 13.53 23.64 -2.80
N ALA A 73 12.97 23.26 -1.66
CA ALA A 73 12.26 24.10 -0.73
C ALA A 73 12.58 23.70 0.72
N LYS A 74 12.30 24.61 1.66
CA LYS A 74 12.34 24.29 3.11
C LYS A 74 11.15 23.40 3.47
N ALA A 75 11.14 22.17 2.92
CA ALA A 75 10.04 21.24 3.12
C ALA A 75 10.39 20.24 4.24
N VAL A 76 9.45 20.05 5.17
CA VAL A 76 9.59 19.17 6.32
C VAL A 76 8.60 18.02 6.21
N ALA A 77 9.12 16.79 6.16
CA ALA A 77 8.30 15.60 6.19
C ALA A 77 8.08 15.16 7.65
N ALA A 78 6.83 14.87 8.02
CA ALA A 78 6.52 14.33 9.34
C ALA A 78 7.16 12.94 9.51
N PRO A 79 7.63 12.56 10.71
CA PRO A 79 8.19 11.23 10.97
C PRO A 79 7.22 10.10 10.59
N GLY A 80 5.91 10.27 10.82
CA GLY A 80 4.85 9.31 10.51
C GLY A 80 4.29 9.39 9.09
N LEU A 81 4.95 10.10 8.15
CA LEU A 81 4.45 10.29 6.78
C LEU A 81 4.18 8.95 6.06
N ALA A 82 4.98 7.92 6.33
CA ALA A 82 4.76 6.60 5.72
C ALA A 82 3.44 5.98 6.18
N ASP A 83 3.11 6.07 7.46
CA ASP A 83 1.87 5.55 8.02
C ASP A 83 0.66 6.37 7.53
N GLU A 84 0.82 7.69 7.47
CA GLU A 84 -0.20 8.59 6.92
C GLU A 84 -0.57 8.22 5.48
N VAL A 85 0.43 7.97 4.63
CA VAL A 85 0.21 7.54 3.24
C VAL A 85 -0.54 6.21 3.19
N GLY A 86 -0.17 5.24 4.01
CA GLY A 86 -0.86 3.95 4.09
C GLY A 86 -2.32 4.10 4.47
N GLU A 87 -2.62 4.93 5.47
CA GLU A 87 -3.98 5.23 5.89
C GLU A 87 -4.79 6.00 4.83
N LEU A 88 -4.15 6.88 4.07
CA LEU A 88 -4.80 7.56 2.95
C LEU A 88 -5.17 6.59 1.83
N LEU A 89 -4.26 5.68 1.47
CA LEU A 89 -4.54 4.65 0.46
C LEU A 89 -5.68 3.72 0.91
N ARG A 90 -5.69 3.32 2.18
CA ARG A 90 -6.74 2.50 2.76
C ARG A 90 -8.09 3.21 2.75
N ARG A 91 -8.12 4.48 3.14
CA ARG A 91 -9.34 5.32 3.07
C ARG A 91 -9.86 5.49 1.65
N GLU A 92 -8.98 5.69 0.67
CA GLU A 92 -9.40 5.78 -0.72
C GLU A 92 -10.01 4.46 -1.24
N ALA A 93 -9.50 3.31 -0.80
CA ALA A 93 -10.08 2.01 -1.13
C ALA A 93 -11.46 1.82 -0.49
N LEU A 94 -11.64 2.24 0.78
CA LEU A 94 -12.92 2.19 1.48
C LEU A 94 -13.97 3.13 0.84
N GLN A 95 -13.57 4.34 0.44
CA GLN A 95 -14.42 5.26 -0.29
C GLN A 95 -14.87 4.69 -1.65
N ALA A 96 -13.94 4.02 -2.36
CA ALA A 96 -14.29 3.36 -3.62
C ALA A 96 -15.30 2.23 -3.40
N LEU A 97 -15.20 1.48 -2.30
CA LEU A 97 -16.17 0.44 -1.91
C LEU A 97 -17.55 1.04 -1.63
N ALA A 98 -17.62 2.17 -0.90
CA ALA A 98 -18.86 2.88 -0.65
C ALA A 98 -19.54 3.37 -1.95
N LEU A 99 -18.76 3.89 -2.89
CA LEU A 99 -19.25 4.32 -4.19
C LEU A 99 -19.72 3.13 -5.03
N ALA A 100 -19.01 2.00 -5.00
CA ALA A 100 -19.42 0.77 -5.67
C ALA A 100 -20.74 0.23 -5.10
N ASN A 101 -20.95 0.33 -3.77
CA ASN A 101 -22.21 -0.03 -3.13
C ASN A 101 -23.38 0.84 -3.62
N LYS A 102 -23.19 2.17 -3.68
CA LYS A 102 -24.18 3.10 -4.24
C LYS A 102 -24.54 2.80 -5.69
N ALA A 103 -23.56 2.29 -6.46
CA ALA A 103 -23.74 1.85 -7.84
C ALA A 103 -24.34 0.45 -7.99
N GLY A 104 -24.75 -0.22 -6.89
CA GLY A 104 -25.31 -1.57 -6.93
C GLY A 104 -24.29 -2.68 -7.23
N ALA A 105 -23.00 -2.38 -7.17
CA ALA A 105 -21.94 -3.35 -7.48
C ALA A 105 -21.43 -4.14 -6.25
N VAL A 106 -22.10 -4.03 -5.09
CA VAL A 106 -21.73 -4.73 -3.86
C VAL A 106 -22.89 -5.54 -3.32
N ILE A 107 -22.63 -6.81 -2.98
CA ILE A 107 -23.58 -7.70 -2.29
C ILE A 107 -23.03 -7.96 -0.89
N CYS A 108 -23.83 -7.67 0.14
CA CYS A 108 -23.43 -7.84 1.54
C CYS A 108 -24.11 -9.04 2.20
N GLY A 109 -23.37 -9.77 3.04
CA GLY A 109 -23.84 -10.88 3.87
C GLY A 109 -23.66 -12.26 3.23
N ALA A 110 -23.17 -13.22 4.03
CA ALA A 110 -22.76 -14.54 3.58
C ALA A 110 -23.85 -15.27 2.78
N ALA A 111 -25.07 -15.35 3.31
CA ALA A 111 -26.18 -16.04 2.64
C ALA A 111 -26.53 -15.48 1.25
N LYS A 112 -26.47 -14.13 1.10
CA LYS A 112 -26.72 -13.49 -0.21
C LYS A 112 -25.57 -13.75 -1.19
N ILE A 113 -24.34 -13.78 -0.70
CA ILE A 113 -23.15 -14.09 -1.50
C ILE A 113 -23.21 -15.56 -1.96
N GLU A 114 -23.51 -16.50 -1.06
CA GLU A 114 -23.69 -17.91 -1.41
C GLU A 114 -24.78 -18.10 -2.48
N GLY A 115 -25.96 -17.49 -2.28
CA GLY A 115 -27.05 -17.55 -3.26
C GLY A 115 -26.74 -16.89 -4.62
N GLY A 116 -25.88 -15.87 -4.61
CA GLY A 116 -25.43 -15.17 -5.83
C GLY A 116 -24.19 -15.76 -6.50
N ALA A 117 -23.54 -16.76 -5.91
CA ALA A 117 -22.24 -17.25 -6.34
C ALA A 117 -22.21 -17.75 -7.80
N ARG A 118 -23.32 -18.31 -8.30
CA ARG A 118 -23.46 -18.74 -9.70
C ARG A 118 -23.42 -17.58 -10.72
N LYS A 119 -23.81 -16.36 -10.32
CA LYS A 119 -23.76 -15.18 -11.20
C LYS A 119 -22.30 -14.69 -11.40
N GLY A 120 -21.41 -15.06 -10.49
CA GLY A 120 -20.00 -14.71 -10.49
C GLY A 120 -19.71 -13.37 -9.82
N PHE A 121 -18.62 -13.37 -9.10
CA PHE A 121 -18.04 -12.18 -8.47
C PHE A 121 -16.63 -11.94 -9.00
N VAL A 122 -16.14 -10.73 -8.89
CA VAL A 122 -14.77 -10.37 -9.29
C VAL A 122 -13.85 -10.25 -8.09
N ALA A 123 -14.39 -10.13 -6.87
CA ALA A 123 -13.66 -10.20 -5.62
C ALA A 123 -14.60 -10.48 -4.44
N LEU A 124 -14.04 -11.01 -3.36
CA LEU A 124 -14.66 -11.03 -2.04
C LEU A 124 -14.01 -9.94 -1.16
N VAL A 125 -14.80 -9.40 -0.24
CA VAL A 125 -14.33 -8.48 0.80
C VAL A 125 -14.71 -9.11 2.14
N HIS A 126 -13.71 -9.39 2.97
CA HIS A 126 -13.91 -9.89 4.32
C HIS A 126 -13.41 -8.86 5.32
N ALA A 127 -14.12 -8.71 6.43
CA ALA A 127 -13.62 -7.92 7.53
C ALA A 127 -12.27 -8.50 8.03
N SER A 128 -11.33 -7.64 8.40
CA SER A 128 -10.02 -8.06 8.93
C SER A 128 -10.14 -8.83 10.24
N ASP A 129 -11.20 -8.56 11.00
CA ASP A 129 -11.61 -9.21 12.25
C ASP A 129 -12.62 -10.36 12.03
N ALA A 130 -12.87 -10.78 10.79
CA ALA A 130 -13.71 -11.92 10.48
C ALA A 130 -13.07 -13.23 10.96
N SER A 131 -13.90 -14.16 11.46
CA SER A 131 -13.40 -15.49 11.85
C SER A 131 -12.84 -16.24 10.64
N ALA A 132 -11.70 -16.91 10.83
CA ALA A 132 -11.05 -17.69 9.77
C ALA A 132 -11.99 -18.77 9.20
N GLN A 133 -12.75 -19.44 10.08
CA GLN A 133 -13.73 -20.47 9.67
C GLN A 133 -14.86 -19.90 8.79
N GLY A 134 -15.38 -18.71 9.13
CA GLY A 134 -16.42 -18.04 8.34
C GLY A 134 -15.93 -17.63 6.96
N VAL A 135 -14.73 -17.11 6.90
CA VAL A 135 -14.07 -16.74 5.63
C VAL A 135 -13.87 -17.98 4.77
N GLU A 136 -13.24 -19.03 5.30
CA GLU A 136 -12.96 -20.27 4.55
C GLU A 136 -14.23 -20.93 4.03
N LYS A 137 -15.29 -20.99 4.86
CA LYS A 137 -16.59 -21.53 4.47
C LYS A 137 -17.17 -20.78 3.26
N LEU A 138 -17.18 -19.45 3.32
CA LEU A 138 -17.72 -18.63 2.25
C LEU A 138 -16.90 -18.72 0.96
N GLU A 139 -15.57 -18.63 1.08
CA GLU A 139 -14.67 -18.78 -0.08
C GLU A 139 -14.83 -20.14 -0.76
N ARG A 140 -14.98 -21.22 0.03
CA ARG A 140 -15.24 -22.58 -0.47
C ARG A 140 -16.59 -22.66 -1.20
N ALA A 141 -17.65 -22.09 -0.64
CA ALA A 141 -18.97 -22.07 -1.25
C ALA A 141 -18.96 -21.32 -2.60
N VAL A 142 -18.32 -20.15 -2.66
CA VAL A 142 -18.19 -19.36 -3.89
C VAL A 142 -17.37 -20.12 -4.94
N ARG A 143 -16.28 -20.76 -4.55
CA ARG A 143 -15.41 -21.54 -5.43
C ARG A 143 -16.15 -22.77 -6.00
N SER A 144 -16.91 -23.46 -5.16
CA SER A 144 -17.69 -24.64 -5.57
C SER A 144 -18.80 -24.30 -6.55
N ALA A 145 -19.42 -23.13 -6.42
CA ALA A 145 -20.47 -22.67 -7.33
C ALA A 145 -19.93 -22.22 -8.70
N GLY A 146 -18.64 -21.87 -8.77
CA GLY A 146 -17.97 -21.39 -9.99
C GLY A 146 -16.77 -22.24 -10.38
N ARG A 147 -16.90 -23.58 -10.39
CA ARG A 147 -15.77 -24.53 -10.60
C ARG A 147 -14.91 -24.23 -11.82
N ASP A 148 -15.51 -23.72 -12.88
CA ASP A 148 -14.83 -23.44 -14.16
C ASP A 148 -14.31 -21.98 -14.24
N ARG A 149 -14.34 -21.23 -13.13
CA ARG A 149 -13.90 -19.83 -13.09
C ARG A 149 -12.57 -19.70 -12.37
N PRO A 150 -11.73 -18.72 -12.77
CA PRO A 150 -10.50 -18.44 -12.05
C PRO A 150 -10.80 -18.03 -10.61
N ALA A 151 -9.85 -18.31 -9.72
CA ALA A 151 -9.92 -17.85 -8.33
C ALA A 151 -10.04 -16.34 -8.27
N ILE A 152 -10.96 -15.84 -7.45
CA ILE A 152 -11.16 -14.41 -7.26
C ILE A 152 -10.38 -13.91 -6.04
N PRO A 153 -9.84 -12.68 -6.08
CA PRO A 153 -9.10 -12.13 -4.95
C PRO A 153 -10.00 -11.86 -3.74
N ALA A 154 -9.43 -12.00 -2.55
CA ALA A 154 -10.04 -11.59 -1.29
C ALA A 154 -9.36 -10.31 -0.77
N ILE A 155 -10.16 -9.31 -0.39
CA ILE A 155 -9.73 -8.05 0.23
C ILE A 155 -10.01 -8.14 1.72
N ARG A 156 -8.99 -7.89 2.57
CA ARG A 156 -9.08 -7.93 4.04
C ARG A 156 -8.46 -6.68 4.68
N LEU A 157 -8.76 -5.53 4.15
CA LEU A 157 -8.16 -4.25 4.55
C LEU A 157 -8.96 -3.50 5.62
N PHE A 158 -10.20 -3.87 5.88
CA PHE A 158 -11.15 -3.09 6.67
C PHE A 158 -11.73 -3.93 7.78
N SER A 159 -11.96 -3.34 8.96
CA SER A 159 -12.71 -3.98 10.04
C SER A 159 -14.20 -4.10 9.71
N GLY A 160 -14.92 -4.97 10.42
CA GLY A 160 -16.37 -5.09 10.30
C GLY A 160 -17.10 -3.80 10.62
N ALA A 161 -16.60 -3.01 11.56
CA ALA A 161 -17.15 -1.69 11.89
C ALA A 161 -17.00 -0.71 10.71
N GLU A 162 -15.84 -0.65 10.08
CA GLU A 162 -15.60 0.21 8.91
C GLU A 162 -16.42 -0.21 7.69
N LEU A 163 -16.54 -1.52 7.45
CA LEU A 163 -17.40 -2.03 6.40
C LEU A 163 -18.87 -1.67 6.64
N SER A 164 -19.34 -1.83 7.87
CA SER A 164 -20.72 -1.51 8.25
C SER A 164 -21.03 -0.04 8.01
N LEU A 165 -20.15 0.84 8.50
CA LEU A 165 -20.29 2.29 8.33
C LEU A 165 -20.25 2.69 6.85
N SER A 166 -19.26 2.19 6.10
CA SER A 166 -19.04 2.53 4.69
C SER A 166 -20.17 2.06 3.78
N LEU A 167 -20.77 0.90 4.08
CA LEU A 167 -21.83 0.30 3.28
C LEU A 167 -23.24 0.68 3.77
N GLY A 168 -23.34 1.45 4.86
CA GLY A 168 -24.62 1.89 5.42
C GLY A 168 -25.48 0.72 5.91
N ARG A 169 -24.87 -0.29 6.52
CA ARG A 169 -25.52 -1.51 7.01
C ARG A 169 -24.93 -1.93 8.34
N GLU A 170 -25.68 -2.58 9.17
CA GLU A 170 -25.19 -3.17 10.41
C GLU A 170 -24.53 -4.53 10.16
N HIS A 171 -23.50 -4.84 10.96
CA HIS A 171 -22.84 -6.15 11.00
C HIS A 171 -22.34 -6.70 9.65
N VAL A 172 -21.70 -5.87 8.84
CA VAL A 172 -21.10 -6.33 7.60
C VAL A 172 -19.72 -6.97 7.85
N ILE A 173 -19.68 -8.29 7.77
CA ILE A 173 -18.45 -9.09 7.89
C ILE A 173 -17.96 -9.54 6.50
N HIS A 174 -18.89 -9.78 5.58
CA HIS A 174 -18.58 -10.27 4.23
C HIS A 174 -19.35 -9.47 3.19
N ALA A 175 -18.65 -9.11 2.10
CA ALA A 175 -19.22 -8.54 0.90
C ALA A 175 -18.59 -9.16 -0.34
N ALA A 176 -19.27 -9.04 -1.48
CA ALA A 176 -18.79 -9.48 -2.79
C ALA A 176 -18.93 -8.36 -3.81
N LEU A 177 -17.98 -8.23 -4.72
CA LEU A 177 -18.00 -7.28 -5.82
C LEU A 177 -18.50 -7.94 -7.10
N VAL A 178 -19.52 -7.35 -7.71
CA VAL A 178 -20.05 -7.75 -9.01
C VAL A 178 -19.24 -7.03 -10.11
N ALA A 179 -19.04 -7.69 -11.25
CA ALA A 179 -18.26 -7.14 -12.36
C ALA A 179 -18.80 -5.77 -12.81
N GLY A 180 -17.86 -4.87 -13.16
CA GLY A 180 -18.17 -3.54 -13.66
C GLY A 180 -17.08 -2.51 -13.30
N GLY A 181 -17.18 -1.31 -13.85
CA GLY A 181 -16.23 -0.22 -13.61
C GLY A 181 -16.04 0.11 -12.12
N PRO A 182 -17.11 0.23 -11.31
CA PRO A 182 -16.99 0.48 -9.88
C PRO A 182 -16.17 -0.58 -9.14
N ALA A 183 -16.38 -1.87 -9.44
CA ALA A 183 -15.62 -2.97 -8.83
C ALA A 183 -14.14 -2.93 -9.25
N GLY A 184 -13.85 -2.63 -10.51
CA GLY A 184 -12.47 -2.44 -11.00
C GLY A 184 -11.73 -1.32 -10.25
N ASN A 185 -12.43 -0.22 -9.92
CA ASN A 185 -11.86 0.86 -9.12
C ASN A 185 -11.54 0.42 -7.68
N VAL A 186 -12.43 -0.32 -7.03
CA VAL A 186 -12.19 -0.89 -5.70
C VAL A 186 -10.95 -1.79 -5.72
N LEU A 187 -10.88 -2.73 -6.68
CA LEU A 187 -9.77 -3.67 -6.82
C LEU A 187 -8.43 -2.96 -6.99
N ARG A 188 -8.36 -1.94 -7.86
CA ARG A 188 -7.14 -1.18 -8.09
C ARG A 188 -6.67 -0.48 -6.80
N ARG A 189 -7.57 0.19 -6.07
CA ARG A 189 -7.24 0.92 -4.85
C ARG A 189 -6.89 -0.01 -3.69
N ALA A 190 -7.60 -1.12 -3.54
CA ALA A 190 -7.30 -2.13 -2.54
C ALA A 190 -5.93 -2.76 -2.78
N ARG A 191 -5.57 -3.07 -4.02
CA ARG A 191 -4.23 -3.56 -4.37
C ARG A 191 -3.15 -2.55 -4.05
N ALA A 192 -3.35 -1.27 -4.36
CA ALA A 192 -2.38 -0.24 -4.04
C ALA A 192 -2.13 -0.13 -2.53
N ALA A 193 -3.19 -0.16 -1.71
CA ALA A 193 -3.09 -0.14 -0.25
C ALA A 193 -2.38 -1.39 0.31
N ASP A 194 -2.71 -2.58 -0.21
CA ASP A 194 -2.09 -3.83 0.24
C ASP A 194 -0.60 -3.90 -0.16
N GLN A 195 -0.27 -3.55 -1.40
CA GLN A 195 1.10 -3.57 -1.91
C GLN A 195 2.00 -2.56 -1.19
N TYR A 196 1.48 -1.41 -0.82
CA TYR A 196 2.23 -0.37 -0.11
C TYR A 196 2.91 -0.90 1.15
N TRP A 197 2.22 -1.73 1.93
CA TRP A 197 2.76 -2.34 3.14
C TRP A 197 3.59 -3.59 2.88
N ARG A 198 3.22 -4.43 1.92
CA ARG A 198 3.93 -5.68 1.61
C ARG A 198 5.35 -5.46 1.13
N ILE A 199 5.59 -4.46 0.28
CA ILE A 199 6.93 -4.13 -0.23
C ILE A 199 7.84 -3.65 0.92
N SER A 200 7.27 -3.04 1.97
CA SER A 200 8.02 -2.64 3.16
C SER A 200 8.54 -3.82 3.97
N SER A 201 7.71 -4.86 4.16
CA SER A 201 8.09 -6.05 4.93
C SER A 201 9.19 -6.88 4.25
N ALA A 202 9.25 -6.86 2.93
CA ALA A 202 10.30 -7.56 2.16
C ALA A 202 11.67 -6.85 2.26
N THR A 203 11.69 -5.52 2.47
CA THR A 203 12.93 -4.74 2.59
C THR A 203 13.49 -4.74 4.03
N ALA A 204 12.64 -5.02 5.03
CA ALA A 204 13.05 -5.11 6.43
C ALA A 204 13.86 -6.38 6.77
N SER A 205 13.97 -7.34 5.85
CA SER A 205 14.73 -8.58 6.01
C SER A 205 16.14 -8.56 5.39
N VAL A 206 16.65 -7.39 4.99
CA VAL A 206 18.07 -7.26 4.64
C VAL A 206 18.84 -7.08 5.96
N PRO A 207 19.70 -8.04 6.38
CA PRO A 207 20.50 -7.88 7.58
C PRO A 207 21.38 -6.63 7.44
N GLU A 208 21.47 -5.87 8.52
CA GLU A 208 22.46 -4.77 8.60
C GLU A 208 23.85 -5.35 8.25
N PRO A 209 24.64 -4.65 7.39
CA PRO A 209 26.01 -5.07 7.17
C PRO A 209 26.74 -5.03 8.51
N GLU A 210 27.28 -6.19 8.93
CA GLU A 210 28.16 -6.27 10.11
C GLU A 210 29.28 -5.23 9.93
N VAL A 211 29.29 -4.24 10.79
CA VAL A 211 30.40 -3.31 10.90
C VAL A 211 31.56 -4.12 11.48
N PRO A 212 32.68 -4.29 10.76
CA PRO A 212 33.80 -5.02 11.31
C PRO A 212 34.29 -4.29 12.56
N GLU A 213 34.29 -4.99 13.67
CA GLU A 213 34.82 -4.57 14.95
C GLU A 213 36.27 -4.11 14.75
N ARG A 214 36.53 -2.85 15.06
CA ARG A 214 37.90 -2.29 14.93
C ARG A 214 38.82 -3.11 15.83
N ALA A 215 39.75 -3.82 15.20
CA ALA A 215 40.83 -4.47 15.90
C ALA A 215 41.53 -3.49 16.84
N ASP A 216 41.59 -3.87 18.09
CA ASP A 216 42.24 -3.20 19.19
C ASP A 216 43.72 -2.94 18.86
N ALA A 217 44.08 -1.67 18.69
CA ALA A 217 45.47 -1.24 18.50
C ALA A 217 46.10 -0.96 19.86
N SER A 218 46.27 -2.02 20.65
CA SER A 218 47.08 -1.99 21.85
C SER A 218 48.15 -3.08 21.76
N VAL A 219 49.29 -2.79 21.17
CA VAL A 219 50.64 -3.33 21.51
C VAL A 219 51.67 -2.56 20.67
N LEU A 220 52.45 -1.73 21.33
CA LEU A 220 53.86 -1.52 21.10
C LEU A 220 54.32 -0.16 21.68
N THR A 221 54.38 -0.11 23.01
CA THR A 221 55.41 0.74 23.66
C THR A 221 56.53 -0.18 24.13
N LYS A 222 57.61 -0.20 23.39
CA LYS A 222 58.89 -0.74 23.85
C LYS A 222 59.84 0.45 23.99
N ASP A 223 60.05 0.86 25.23
CA ASP A 223 61.05 1.84 25.60
C ASP A 223 62.44 1.30 25.22
N PRO A 224 63.35 2.10 24.66
CA PRO A 224 64.75 1.74 24.60
C PRO A 224 65.43 2.12 25.94
N ASP A 225 66.16 1.14 26.45
CA ASP A 225 67.03 1.16 27.61
C ASP A 225 68.21 2.17 27.37
N PRO A 226 68.51 3.04 28.33
CA PRO A 226 69.72 3.90 28.25
C PRO A 226 70.84 3.25 29.02
N ASP A 227 71.74 2.52 28.30
CA ASP A 227 73.17 2.34 28.74
C ASP A 227 73.87 1.38 27.74
N GLU A 228 74.66 1.98 26.84
CA GLU A 228 76.03 1.64 26.51
C GLU A 228 76.52 2.50 25.30
#